data_4172a8115929d12e13885cc48ab2fae6
#
_entry.id   4172a8115929d12e13885cc48ab2fae6
#
_cell.length_a   1.000
_cell.length_b   1.000
_cell.length_c   1.000
_cell.angle_alpha   90.00
_cell.angle_beta   90.00
_cell.angle_gamma   90.00
#
_symmetry.space_group_name_H-M   'P 1'
#
loop_
_entity.id
_entity.type
_entity.pdbx_description
1 polymer ?
#
loop_
_entity_poly.entity_id
_entity_poly.type
_entity_poly.pdbx_seq_one_letter_code
_entity_poly.pdbx_strand_id
1 'polypeptide(L)'
;MHDSRMKHMPTGIPSFDPVLSGGVPLGSVILLSGGVGGGNVEFAYSSVLSHARTKKGGQQTSSESISFPEEIVYFTFTKLASSIRREIELSFRADSDIFDGTVRFIDLSSIYFNASVVPRKWYSNTDIVETLQSRRHEPQSLFGEISKQLGTIGAGSLIVFDSLTEMATQHKNETEWHQFISFLRGLQRVSKHWNTTYYLLISNKIFEPQKMAEIKDCCDASISFEWEETSGRRRQRVMFIEKFRIVMPTLEENDFVKFAIRITGDGGFEVSNIRMVL
;
A
#
# COMPACT_ATOMS: atom_id res chain seq x y z
N MET A 1 -33.74 -6.90 11.26
CA MET A 1 -32.58 -6.02 11.51
C MET A 1 -31.35 -6.82 11.13
N HIS A 2 -30.78 -6.59 9.96
CA HIS A 2 -29.49 -7.20 9.60
C HIS A 2 -28.43 -6.53 10.48
N ASP A 3 -27.90 -7.29 11.44
CA ASP A 3 -26.68 -6.95 12.17
C ASP A 3 -25.53 -7.02 11.17
N SER A 4 -25.31 -5.94 10.39
CA SER A 4 -24.18 -5.84 9.49
C SER A 4 -22.95 -5.52 10.32
N ARG A 5 -22.42 -6.52 11.03
CA ARG A 5 -21.12 -6.40 11.65
C ARG A 5 -20.12 -6.02 10.60
N MET A 6 -19.37 -4.96 10.86
CA MET A 6 -18.34 -4.47 9.95
C MET A 6 -17.31 -5.58 9.72
N LYS A 7 -17.13 -6.01 8.46
CA LYS A 7 -16.11 -7.00 8.12
C LYS A 7 -14.73 -6.35 8.09
N HIS A 8 -13.74 -7.08 8.56
CA HIS A 8 -12.34 -6.65 8.59
C HIS A 8 -11.51 -7.52 7.66
N MET A 9 -10.52 -6.92 7.02
CA MET A 9 -9.47 -7.62 6.28
C MET A 9 -8.23 -7.67 7.17
N PRO A 10 -7.68 -8.84 7.50
CA PRO A 10 -6.42 -8.93 8.21
C PRO A 10 -5.33 -8.11 7.51
N THR A 11 -4.47 -7.45 8.26
CA THR A 11 -3.29 -6.81 7.66
C THR A 11 -2.26 -7.84 7.24
N GLY A 12 -2.38 -9.06 7.74
CA GLY A 12 -1.39 -10.11 7.57
C GLY A 12 -0.16 -9.93 8.46
N ILE A 13 -0.22 -9.01 9.43
CA ILE A 13 0.79 -8.80 10.47
C ILE A 13 0.23 -9.35 11.78
N PRO A 14 0.61 -10.56 12.21
CA PRO A 14 -0.03 -11.25 13.35
C PRO A 14 0.03 -10.50 14.67
N SER A 15 1.06 -9.66 14.86
CA SER A 15 1.21 -8.82 16.04
C SER A 15 0.36 -7.54 15.99
N PHE A 16 -0.16 -7.16 14.82
CA PHE A 16 -0.95 -5.94 14.62
C PHE A 16 -2.44 -6.21 14.45
N ASP A 17 -2.83 -7.31 13.84
CA ASP A 17 -4.23 -7.65 13.60
C ASP A 17 -5.10 -7.69 14.89
N PRO A 18 -4.62 -8.21 16.03
CA PRO A 18 -5.39 -8.16 17.29
C PRO A 18 -5.66 -6.73 17.78
N VAL A 19 -4.73 -5.78 17.54
CA VAL A 19 -4.89 -4.36 17.88
C VAL A 19 -6.05 -3.74 17.12
N LEU A 20 -6.28 -4.20 15.90
CA LEU A 20 -7.35 -3.75 15.00
C LEU A 20 -8.60 -4.65 15.04
N SER A 21 -8.78 -5.44 16.11
CA SER A 21 -9.92 -6.37 16.24
C SER A 21 -10.02 -7.37 15.08
N GLY A 22 -8.87 -7.79 14.53
CA GLY A 22 -8.76 -8.77 13.46
C GLY A 22 -8.37 -8.19 12.10
N GLY A 23 -8.13 -6.90 12.01
CA GLY A 23 -7.66 -6.25 10.77
C GLY A 23 -8.30 -4.91 10.50
N VAL A 24 -8.14 -4.42 9.28
CA VAL A 24 -8.69 -3.12 8.85
C VAL A 24 -10.11 -3.27 8.33
N PRO A 25 -11.02 -2.30 8.53
CA PRO A 25 -12.34 -2.33 7.92
C PRO A 25 -12.27 -2.50 6.40
N LEU A 26 -13.06 -3.40 5.83
CA LEU A 26 -13.11 -3.59 4.38
C LEU A 26 -13.40 -2.28 3.64
N GLY A 27 -12.78 -2.11 2.49
CA GLY A 27 -12.91 -0.90 1.70
C GLY A 27 -12.16 0.30 2.28
N SER A 28 -11.16 0.10 3.13
CA SER A 28 -10.32 1.18 3.67
C SER A 28 -9.21 1.58 2.71
N VAL A 29 -9.00 2.89 2.57
CA VAL A 29 -7.82 3.46 1.94
C VAL A 29 -6.84 3.87 3.03
N ILE A 30 -5.69 3.23 3.07
CA ILE A 30 -4.69 3.35 4.14
C ILE A 30 -3.41 3.95 3.55
N LEU A 31 -3.04 5.12 4.05
CA LEU A 31 -1.79 5.77 3.72
C LEU A 31 -0.68 5.23 4.62
N LEU A 32 0.34 4.64 4.01
CA LEU A 32 1.55 4.15 4.67
C LEU A 32 2.68 5.15 4.41
N SER A 33 2.80 6.16 5.28
CA SER A 33 3.76 7.23 5.11
C SER A 33 5.06 6.93 5.85
N GLY A 34 6.21 7.04 5.18
CA GLY A 34 7.49 6.74 5.80
C GLY A 34 8.65 7.59 5.31
N GLY A 35 9.63 7.79 6.18
CA GLY A 35 10.96 8.23 5.77
C GLY A 35 11.79 7.07 5.22
N VAL A 36 12.97 7.39 4.70
CA VAL A 36 13.89 6.37 4.15
C VAL A 36 14.20 5.29 5.21
N GLY A 37 13.88 4.03 4.89
CA GLY A 37 14.08 2.89 5.77
C GLY A 37 13.19 2.88 7.02
N GLY A 38 12.10 3.64 7.04
CA GLY A 38 11.16 3.72 8.17
C GLY A 38 10.41 2.43 8.44
N GLY A 39 10.13 1.63 7.39
CA GLY A 39 9.45 0.33 7.52
C GLY A 39 8.10 0.24 6.81
N ASN A 40 7.63 1.30 6.16
CA ASN A 40 6.35 1.29 5.44
C ASN A 40 6.34 0.32 4.24
N VAL A 41 7.44 0.20 3.52
CA VAL A 41 7.60 -0.75 2.41
C VAL A 41 7.59 -2.18 2.95
N GLU A 42 8.36 -2.45 4.00
CA GLU A 42 8.46 -3.76 4.63
C GLU A 42 7.13 -4.18 5.27
N PHE A 43 6.31 -3.23 5.75
CA PHE A 43 4.94 -3.49 6.19
C PHE A 43 4.10 -4.03 5.02
N ALA A 44 4.09 -3.32 3.89
CA ALA A 44 3.33 -3.73 2.70
C ALA A 44 3.83 -5.08 2.15
N TYR A 45 5.14 -5.30 2.11
CA TYR A 45 5.74 -6.55 1.67
C TYR A 45 5.35 -7.73 2.57
N SER A 46 5.44 -7.55 3.89
CA SER A 46 5.03 -8.60 4.85
C SER A 46 3.54 -8.91 4.75
N SER A 47 2.71 -7.89 4.57
CA SER A 47 1.26 -8.05 4.35
C SER A 47 0.97 -8.87 3.10
N VAL A 48 1.52 -8.47 1.95
CA VAL A 48 1.34 -9.17 0.67
C VAL A 48 1.83 -10.62 0.76
N LEU A 49 3.00 -10.84 1.35
CA LEU A 49 3.57 -12.19 1.53
C LEU A 49 2.71 -13.06 2.44
N SER A 50 2.21 -12.52 3.55
CA SER A 50 1.33 -13.23 4.48
C SER A 50 0.04 -13.69 3.79
N HIS A 51 -0.61 -12.79 3.04
CA HIS A 51 -1.79 -13.12 2.27
C HIS A 51 -1.50 -14.13 1.14
N ALA A 52 -0.37 -14.02 0.46
CA ALA A 52 0.04 -15.00 -0.54
C ALA A 52 0.22 -16.41 0.06
N ARG A 53 0.89 -16.50 1.23
CA ARG A 53 1.04 -17.76 1.97
C ARG A 53 -0.30 -18.36 2.38
N THR A 54 -1.19 -17.55 2.93
CA THR A 54 -2.53 -17.98 3.34
C THR A 54 -3.34 -18.49 2.15
N LYS A 55 -3.27 -17.78 1.01
CA LYS A 55 -3.96 -18.17 -0.23
C LYS A 55 -3.41 -19.48 -0.80
N LYS A 56 -2.08 -19.64 -0.85
CA LYS A 56 -1.42 -20.86 -1.35
C LYS A 56 -1.68 -22.07 -0.46
N GLY A 57 -1.72 -21.84 0.89
CA GLY A 57 -2.00 -22.88 1.88
C GLY A 57 -3.46 -23.33 1.96
N GLY A 58 -4.37 -22.68 1.23
CA GLY A 58 -5.81 -23.00 1.25
C GLY A 58 -6.48 -22.73 2.60
N GLN A 59 -5.85 -21.98 3.49
CA GLN A 59 -6.31 -21.72 4.87
C GLN A 59 -7.22 -20.49 5.00
N GLN A 60 -7.79 -20.00 3.90
CA GLN A 60 -8.71 -18.87 3.91
C GLN A 60 -10.09 -19.29 4.40
N THR A 61 -10.29 -19.31 5.69
CA THR A 61 -11.64 -19.46 6.26
C THR A 61 -12.14 -18.07 6.66
N SER A 62 -12.89 -17.43 5.77
CA SER A 62 -13.61 -16.20 6.09
C SER A 62 -14.65 -16.52 7.18
N SER A 63 -14.74 -15.64 8.18
CA SER A 63 -15.77 -15.71 9.23
C SER A 63 -16.80 -14.60 9.02
N GLU A 64 -17.80 -14.52 9.88
CA GLU A 64 -18.79 -13.41 9.83
C GLU A 64 -18.12 -12.02 9.93
N SER A 65 -16.99 -11.92 10.63
CA SER A 65 -16.27 -10.66 10.88
C SER A 65 -14.98 -10.50 10.12
N ILE A 66 -14.38 -11.59 9.57
CA ILE A 66 -13.08 -11.56 8.88
C ILE A 66 -13.25 -12.00 7.43
N SER A 67 -12.67 -11.22 6.51
CA SER A 67 -12.66 -11.50 5.07
C SER A 67 -11.24 -11.37 4.52
N PHE A 68 -10.73 -12.43 3.94
CA PHE A 68 -9.44 -12.40 3.24
C PHE A 68 -9.58 -11.80 1.84
N PRO A 69 -8.50 -11.21 1.26
CA PRO A 69 -8.57 -10.61 -0.05
C PRO A 69 -8.82 -11.66 -1.15
N GLU A 70 -9.80 -11.38 -2.01
CA GLU A 70 -10.11 -12.19 -3.21
C GLU A 70 -8.95 -12.17 -4.21
N GLU A 71 -8.41 -10.98 -4.48
CA GLU A 71 -7.20 -10.79 -5.25
C GLU A 71 -6.20 -9.94 -4.46
N ILE A 72 -4.91 -10.16 -4.72
CA ILE A 72 -3.83 -9.34 -4.22
C ILE A 72 -3.14 -8.73 -5.44
N VAL A 73 -3.16 -7.40 -5.53
CA VAL A 73 -2.61 -6.68 -6.68
C VAL A 73 -1.58 -5.65 -6.22
N TYR A 74 -0.40 -5.72 -6.80
CA TYR A 74 0.70 -4.82 -6.48
C TYR A 74 1.05 -3.97 -7.69
N PHE A 75 0.77 -2.68 -7.63
CA PHE A 75 1.18 -1.71 -8.65
C PHE A 75 2.54 -1.13 -8.34
N THR A 76 3.42 -1.11 -9.33
CA THR A 76 4.68 -0.39 -9.29
C THR A 76 4.76 0.63 -10.42
N PHE A 77 5.41 1.79 -10.15
CA PHE A 77 5.47 2.90 -11.09
C PHE A 77 6.88 3.17 -11.64
N THR A 78 7.91 2.75 -10.94
CA THR A 78 9.31 3.01 -11.33
C THR A 78 10.19 1.78 -11.26
N LYS A 79 9.81 0.80 -10.43
CA LYS A 79 10.56 -0.45 -10.26
C LYS A 79 9.98 -1.54 -11.15
N LEU A 80 10.82 -2.45 -11.61
CA LEU A 80 10.36 -3.66 -12.29
C LEU A 80 9.56 -4.56 -11.33
N ALA A 81 8.44 -5.08 -11.77
CA ALA A 81 7.63 -6.04 -11.00
C ALA A 81 8.45 -7.26 -10.54
N SER A 82 9.34 -7.76 -11.40
CA SER A 82 10.25 -8.87 -11.07
C SER A 82 11.26 -8.52 -9.97
N SER A 83 11.70 -7.24 -9.93
CA SER A 83 12.62 -6.77 -8.89
C SER A 83 11.94 -6.69 -7.54
N ILE A 84 10.69 -6.19 -7.48
CA ILE A 84 9.90 -6.14 -6.24
C ILE A 84 9.65 -7.55 -5.72
N ARG A 85 9.20 -8.46 -6.59
CA ARG A 85 9.00 -9.86 -6.24
C ARG A 85 10.26 -10.45 -5.61
N ARG A 86 11.42 -10.31 -6.27
CA ARG A 86 12.70 -10.81 -5.77
C ARG A 86 13.12 -10.13 -4.45
N GLU A 87 12.85 -8.84 -4.30
CA GLU A 87 13.15 -8.09 -3.07
C GLU A 87 12.38 -8.67 -1.88
N ILE A 88 11.08 -8.98 -2.05
CA ILE A 88 10.27 -9.62 -1.01
C ILE A 88 10.78 -11.03 -0.70
N GLU A 89 11.04 -11.84 -1.72
CA GLU A 89 11.56 -13.20 -1.57
C GLU A 89 12.86 -13.24 -0.76
N LEU A 90 13.81 -12.37 -1.10
CA LEU A 90 15.10 -12.31 -0.40
C LEU A 90 14.99 -11.70 1.01
N SER A 91 14.17 -10.66 1.19
CA SER A 91 14.03 -9.98 2.48
C SER A 91 13.38 -10.86 3.53
N PHE A 92 12.44 -11.71 3.14
CA PHE A 92 11.65 -12.52 4.05
C PHE A 92 11.80 -14.02 3.83
N ARG A 93 12.88 -14.44 3.18
CA ARG A 93 13.21 -15.86 2.93
C ARG A 93 12.01 -16.66 2.42
N ALA A 94 11.27 -16.06 1.49
CA ALA A 94 10.10 -16.69 0.92
C ALA A 94 10.48 -17.59 -0.26
N ASP A 95 9.68 -18.62 -0.50
CA ASP A 95 9.82 -19.48 -1.65
C ASP A 95 9.59 -18.70 -2.95
N SER A 96 10.39 -18.95 -3.98
CA SER A 96 10.34 -18.21 -5.24
C SER A 96 9.02 -18.35 -6.01
N ASP A 97 8.23 -19.39 -5.73
CA ASP A 97 6.93 -19.66 -6.35
C ASP A 97 5.72 -19.17 -5.53
N ILE A 98 5.97 -18.51 -4.37
CA ILE A 98 4.90 -18.09 -3.46
C ILE A 98 3.91 -17.13 -4.10
N PHE A 99 4.36 -16.32 -5.04
CA PHE A 99 3.55 -15.32 -5.73
C PHE A 99 2.85 -15.85 -6.98
N ASP A 100 3.19 -17.07 -7.45
CA ASP A 100 2.59 -17.66 -8.64
C ASP A 100 1.11 -17.96 -8.41
N GLY A 101 0.25 -17.30 -9.19
CA GLY A 101 -1.21 -17.40 -9.07
C GLY A 101 -1.81 -16.80 -7.79
N THR A 102 -0.99 -16.22 -6.90
CA THR A 102 -1.48 -15.61 -5.64
C THR A 102 -1.47 -14.10 -5.66
N VAL A 103 -0.46 -13.48 -6.29
CA VAL A 103 -0.30 -12.02 -6.38
C VAL A 103 -0.12 -11.61 -7.83
N ARG A 104 -0.89 -10.60 -8.26
CA ARG A 104 -0.74 -9.96 -9.56
C ARG A 104 0.11 -8.71 -9.44
N PHE A 105 1.30 -8.72 -10.02
CA PHE A 105 2.16 -7.53 -10.10
C PHE A 105 1.89 -6.79 -11.42
N ILE A 106 1.61 -5.50 -11.33
CA ILE A 106 1.34 -4.61 -12.46
C ILE A 106 2.42 -3.54 -12.52
N ASP A 107 3.25 -3.61 -13.55
CA ASP A 107 4.33 -2.67 -13.80
C ASP A 107 3.85 -1.57 -14.74
N LEU A 108 3.74 -0.34 -14.24
CA LEU A 108 3.35 0.84 -14.99
C LEU A 108 4.54 1.75 -15.33
N SER A 109 5.78 1.26 -15.15
CA SER A 109 6.99 2.05 -15.38
C SER A 109 7.12 2.55 -16.82
N SER A 110 6.65 1.77 -17.79
CA SER A 110 6.64 2.16 -19.19
C SER A 110 5.78 3.41 -19.46
N ILE A 111 4.63 3.51 -18.78
CA ILE A 111 3.74 4.67 -18.89
C ILE A 111 4.30 5.84 -18.09
N TYR A 112 4.80 5.57 -16.89
CA TYR A 112 5.40 6.58 -16.02
C TYR A 112 6.58 7.29 -16.71
N PHE A 113 7.50 6.54 -17.32
CA PHE A 113 8.69 7.10 -17.96
C PHE A 113 8.45 7.63 -19.36
N ASN A 114 7.29 7.37 -19.98
CA ASN A 114 7.02 7.75 -21.38
C ASN A 114 7.14 9.27 -21.63
N ALA A 115 6.81 10.11 -20.64
CA ALA A 115 6.94 11.57 -20.70
C ALA A 115 8.20 12.11 -20.00
N SER A 116 9.15 11.24 -19.65
CA SER A 116 10.36 11.61 -18.91
C SER A 116 11.58 11.71 -19.81
N VAL A 117 12.72 12.15 -19.24
CA VAL A 117 14.03 12.18 -19.90
C VAL A 117 14.71 10.81 -19.96
N VAL A 118 14.11 9.79 -19.34
CA VAL A 118 14.68 8.43 -19.26
C VAL A 118 14.65 7.78 -20.64
N PRO A 119 15.79 7.24 -21.14
CA PRO A 119 15.84 6.57 -22.43
C PRO A 119 14.93 5.34 -22.46
N ARG A 120 14.11 5.19 -23.50
CA ARG A 120 13.15 4.06 -23.63
C ARG A 120 13.77 2.69 -23.43
N LYS A 121 15.00 2.48 -23.90
CA LYS A 121 15.74 1.22 -23.73
C LYS A 121 15.95 0.78 -22.27
N TRP A 122 15.74 1.69 -21.30
CA TRP A 122 15.91 1.38 -19.89
C TRP A 122 14.66 0.80 -19.25
N TYR A 123 13.48 1.02 -19.85
CA TYR A 123 12.21 0.59 -19.27
C TYR A 123 11.28 -0.16 -20.24
N SER A 124 11.66 -0.32 -21.50
CA SER A 124 10.87 -1.06 -22.50
C SER A 124 11.79 -1.91 -23.38
N ASN A 125 11.47 -3.18 -23.49
CA ASN A 125 12.11 -4.13 -24.41
C ASN A 125 11.44 -4.14 -25.80
N THR A 126 10.47 -3.25 -26.06
CA THR A 126 9.68 -3.25 -27.29
C THR A 126 10.49 -2.69 -28.46
N ASP A 127 10.52 -3.43 -29.56
CA ASP A 127 11.15 -3.01 -30.83
C ASP A 127 10.49 -1.73 -31.37
N ILE A 128 11.30 -0.91 -32.07
CA ILE A 128 10.94 0.40 -32.66
C ILE A 128 9.68 0.32 -33.53
N VAL A 129 9.43 -0.84 -34.16
CA VAL A 129 8.31 -1.05 -35.11
C VAL A 129 6.95 -1.08 -34.40
N GLU A 130 6.82 -1.74 -33.23
CA GLU A 130 5.59 -1.72 -32.42
C GLU A 130 5.31 -0.33 -31.85
N THR A 131 6.36 0.43 -31.57
CA THR A 131 6.28 1.79 -31.05
C THR A 131 5.67 2.79 -32.06
N LEU A 132 5.89 2.60 -33.37
CA LEU A 132 5.32 3.45 -34.42
C LEU A 132 3.81 3.16 -34.61
N GLN A 133 3.36 1.96 -34.34
CA GLN A 133 1.94 1.60 -34.40
C GLN A 133 1.18 2.11 -33.17
N SER A 134 1.80 2.11 -31.98
CA SER A 134 1.19 2.62 -30.74
C SER A 134 1.10 4.16 -30.68
N ARG A 135 1.89 4.90 -31.47
CA ARG A 135 1.78 6.37 -31.59
C ARG A 135 0.48 6.87 -32.22
N ARG A 136 -0.34 6.00 -32.78
CA ARG A 136 -1.68 6.34 -33.30
C ARG A 136 -2.78 6.36 -32.24
N HIS A 137 -2.47 5.96 -31.00
CA HIS A 137 -3.38 6.04 -29.87
C HIS A 137 -3.01 7.26 -29.02
N GLU A 138 -4.00 7.94 -28.47
CA GLU A 138 -3.81 9.06 -27.52
C GLU A 138 -2.81 8.68 -26.42
N PRO A 139 -1.98 9.64 -25.94
CA PRO A 139 -1.04 9.37 -24.88
C PRO A 139 -1.83 8.85 -23.66
N GLN A 140 -1.65 7.58 -23.35
CA GLN A 140 -2.29 6.95 -22.20
C GLN A 140 -1.84 7.70 -20.94
N SER A 141 -2.77 8.35 -20.26
CA SER A 141 -2.49 8.97 -18.97
C SER A 141 -2.28 7.86 -17.92
N LEU A 142 -1.37 8.09 -16.99
CA LEU A 142 -1.12 7.14 -15.89
C LEU A 142 -2.43 6.83 -15.13
N PHE A 143 -3.24 7.86 -14.83
CA PHE A 143 -4.53 7.67 -14.18
C PHE A 143 -5.54 6.87 -15.02
N GLY A 144 -5.53 7.08 -16.34
CA GLY A 144 -6.38 6.31 -17.26
C GLY A 144 -6.04 4.83 -17.24
N GLU A 145 -4.75 4.49 -17.29
CA GLU A 145 -4.34 3.09 -17.23
C GLU A 145 -4.58 2.47 -15.85
N ILE A 146 -4.31 3.18 -14.76
CA ILE A 146 -4.66 2.71 -13.41
C ILE A 146 -6.17 2.44 -13.34
N SER A 147 -7.01 3.35 -13.78
CA SER A 147 -8.48 3.19 -13.75
C SER A 147 -8.94 1.99 -14.57
N LYS A 148 -8.34 1.76 -15.74
CA LYS A 148 -8.60 0.61 -16.59
C LYS A 148 -8.21 -0.70 -15.88
N GLN A 149 -7.02 -0.76 -15.28
CA GLN A 149 -6.56 -1.93 -14.54
C GLN A 149 -7.45 -2.21 -13.32
N LEU A 150 -7.81 -1.16 -12.55
CA LEU A 150 -8.74 -1.28 -11.42
C LEU A 150 -10.09 -1.85 -11.84
N GLY A 151 -10.58 -1.50 -13.03
CA GLY A 151 -11.82 -2.05 -13.59
C GLY A 151 -11.79 -3.56 -13.89
N THR A 152 -10.60 -4.18 -13.90
CA THR A 152 -10.43 -5.63 -14.10
C THR A 152 -10.27 -6.41 -12.79
N ILE A 153 -10.15 -5.71 -11.65
CA ILE A 153 -9.90 -6.33 -10.34
C ILE A 153 -11.25 -6.61 -9.67
N GLY A 154 -11.37 -7.80 -9.08
CA GLY A 154 -12.56 -8.21 -8.35
C GLY A 154 -12.79 -7.39 -7.08
N ALA A 155 -14.04 -7.32 -6.64
CA ALA A 155 -14.37 -6.73 -5.34
C ALA A 155 -13.72 -7.50 -4.18
N GLY A 156 -13.51 -6.85 -3.03
CA GLY A 156 -12.91 -7.50 -1.86
C GLY A 156 -11.39 -7.74 -1.96
N SER A 157 -10.71 -7.05 -2.87
CA SER A 157 -9.27 -7.21 -3.12
C SER A 157 -8.41 -6.37 -2.18
N LEU A 158 -7.13 -6.73 -2.06
CA LEU A 158 -6.05 -5.91 -1.50
C LEU A 158 -5.21 -5.34 -2.63
N ILE A 159 -5.09 -4.02 -2.69
CA ILE A 159 -4.33 -3.32 -3.72
C ILE A 159 -3.23 -2.47 -3.06
N VAL A 160 -2.01 -2.63 -3.54
CA VAL A 160 -0.85 -1.84 -3.08
C VAL A 160 -0.38 -0.92 -4.20
N PHE A 161 -0.16 0.36 -3.89
CA PHE A 161 0.48 1.35 -4.79
C PHE A 161 1.88 1.69 -4.27
N ASP A 162 2.91 1.24 -4.98
CA ASP A 162 4.33 1.52 -4.66
C ASP A 162 4.98 2.36 -5.79
N SER A 163 4.99 3.70 -5.70
CA SER A 163 4.42 4.44 -4.59
C SER A 163 3.61 5.65 -5.10
N LEU A 164 2.76 6.14 -4.23
CA LEU A 164 2.01 7.37 -4.48
C LEU A 164 2.94 8.59 -4.66
N THR A 165 4.18 8.49 -4.15
CA THR A 165 5.21 9.53 -4.30
C THR A 165 5.47 9.85 -5.77
N GLU A 166 5.67 8.82 -6.59
CA GLU A 166 5.94 8.99 -8.03
C GLU A 166 4.73 9.61 -8.72
N MET A 167 3.52 9.18 -8.35
CA MET A 167 2.30 9.75 -8.91
C MET A 167 2.18 11.24 -8.56
N ALA A 168 2.36 11.59 -7.28
CA ALA A 168 2.21 12.95 -6.78
C ALA A 168 3.27 13.92 -7.33
N THR A 169 4.52 13.47 -7.48
CA THR A 169 5.63 14.31 -7.98
C THR A 169 5.55 14.64 -9.48
N GLN A 170 4.71 13.96 -10.24
CA GLN A 170 4.48 14.32 -11.65
C GLN A 170 3.68 15.62 -11.82
N HIS A 171 2.95 16.05 -10.79
CA HIS A 171 2.07 17.21 -10.86
C HIS A 171 2.83 18.51 -10.57
N LYS A 172 3.01 19.31 -11.63
CA LYS A 172 3.85 20.52 -11.61
C LYS A 172 3.09 21.81 -11.27
N ASN A 173 1.76 21.78 -11.40
CA ASN A 173 0.91 22.95 -11.20
C ASN A 173 -0.33 22.59 -10.38
N GLU A 174 -1.04 23.61 -9.91
CA GLU A 174 -2.24 23.46 -9.06
C GLU A 174 -3.36 22.67 -9.73
N THR A 175 -3.58 22.86 -11.04
CA THR A 175 -4.63 22.14 -11.77
C THR A 175 -4.37 20.63 -11.78
N GLU A 176 -3.14 20.24 -12.08
CA GLU A 176 -2.71 18.83 -12.06
C GLU A 176 -2.79 18.27 -10.64
N TRP A 177 -2.40 19.05 -9.63
CA TRP A 177 -2.52 18.65 -8.22
C TRP A 177 -3.98 18.40 -7.84
N HIS A 178 -4.90 19.29 -8.23
CA HIS A 178 -6.33 19.09 -7.99
C HIS A 178 -6.88 17.83 -8.68
N GLN A 179 -6.39 17.49 -9.87
CA GLN A 179 -6.76 16.25 -10.55
C GLN A 179 -6.28 15.02 -9.76
N PHE A 180 -5.05 15.05 -9.25
CA PHE A 180 -4.52 14.00 -8.39
C PHE A 180 -5.33 13.82 -7.10
N ILE A 181 -5.65 14.90 -6.39
CA ILE A 181 -6.49 14.85 -5.20
C ILE A 181 -7.91 14.34 -5.53
N SER A 182 -8.46 14.76 -6.68
CA SER A 182 -9.76 14.27 -7.16
C SER A 182 -9.73 12.77 -7.44
N PHE A 183 -8.64 12.26 -8.03
CA PHE A 183 -8.41 10.82 -8.23
C PHE A 183 -8.38 10.07 -6.89
N LEU A 184 -7.67 10.57 -5.88
CA LEU A 184 -7.64 9.94 -4.54
C LEU A 184 -9.01 9.90 -3.88
N ARG A 185 -9.81 10.98 -3.99
CA ARG A 185 -11.18 11.00 -3.49
C ARG A 185 -12.08 10.02 -4.23
N GLY A 186 -11.89 9.89 -5.55
CA GLY A 186 -12.55 8.88 -6.36
C GLY A 186 -12.18 7.46 -5.90
N LEU A 187 -10.89 7.23 -5.64
CA LEU A 187 -10.39 5.96 -5.11
C LEU A 187 -11.02 5.62 -3.76
N GLN A 188 -11.09 6.58 -2.84
CA GLN A 188 -11.75 6.41 -1.54
C GLN A 188 -13.25 6.07 -1.69
N ARG A 189 -13.93 6.69 -2.64
CA ARG A 189 -15.33 6.38 -2.90
C ARG A 189 -15.51 4.96 -3.45
N VAL A 190 -14.72 4.59 -4.43
CA VAL A 190 -14.83 3.29 -5.08
C VAL A 190 -14.39 2.15 -4.17
N SER A 191 -13.44 2.40 -3.27
CA SER A 191 -13.00 1.42 -2.27
C SER A 191 -14.17 0.91 -1.41
N LYS A 192 -15.09 1.80 -1.03
CA LYS A 192 -16.30 1.45 -0.25
C LYS A 192 -17.28 0.63 -1.09
N HIS A 193 -17.45 1.00 -2.36
CA HIS A 193 -18.39 0.32 -3.25
C HIS A 193 -17.94 -1.11 -3.58
N TRP A 194 -16.64 -1.31 -3.77
CA TRP A 194 -16.05 -2.61 -4.11
C TRP A 194 -15.56 -3.39 -2.90
N ASN A 195 -15.65 -2.84 -1.68
CA ASN A 195 -15.05 -3.43 -0.47
C ASN A 195 -13.56 -3.76 -0.66
N THR A 196 -12.85 -2.96 -1.47
CA THR A 196 -11.45 -3.14 -1.82
C THR A 196 -10.56 -2.30 -0.91
N THR A 197 -9.58 -2.92 -0.28
CA THR A 197 -8.62 -2.25 0.60
C THR A 197 -7.41 -1.80 -0.18
N TYR A 198 -6.98 -0.55 0.04
CA TYR A 198 -5.82 0.04 -0.62
C TYR A 198 -4.73 0.37 0.40
N TYR A 199 -3.50 -0.03 0.09
CA TYR A 199 -2.28 0.47 0.74
C TYR A 199 -1.59 1.43 -0.20
N LEU A 200 -1.48 2.68 0.20
CA LEU A 200 -0.84 3.75 -0.56
C LEU A 200 0.48 4.10 0.11
N LEU A 201 1.60 3.66 -0.46
CA LEU A 201 2.92 3.98 0.05
C LEU A 201 3.32 5.39 -0.37
N ILE A 202 3.86 6.18 0.57
CA ILE A 202 4.33 7.53 0.29
C ILE A 202 5.55 7.89 1.14
N SER A 203 6.48 8.64 0.54
CA SER A 203 7.58 9.27 1.27
C SER A 203 7.11 10.62 1.82
N ASN A 204 7.02 10.73 3.15
CA ASN A 204 6.43 11.89 3.81
C ASN A 204 7.31 13.15 3.78
N LYS A 205 8.62 13.01 3.62
CA LYS A 205 9.60 14.13 3.71
C LYS A 205 9.80 14.88 2.39
N ILE A 206 9.11 14.46 1.31
CA ILE A 206 9.26 15.09 -0.02
C ILE A 206 8.24 16.21 -0.22
N PHE A 207 7.10 16.14 0.45
CA PHE A 207 5.99 17.07 0.26
C PHE A 207 5.90 18.10 1.37
N GLU A 208 5.44 19.29 1.01
CA GLU A 208 5.07 20.31 1.99
C GLU A 208 3.93 19.81 2.90
N PRO A 209 3.90 20.26 4.18
CA PRO A 209 2.90 19.81 5.15
C PRO A 209 1.45 19.96 4.67
N GLN A 210 1.14 21.04 3.93
CA GLN A 210 -0.21 21.29 3.40
C GLN A 210 -0.61 20.22 2.38
N LYS A 211 0.25 19.92 1.41
CA LYS A 211 0.00 18.86 0.40
C LYS A 211 -0.13 17.49 1.03
N MET A 212 0.69 17.24 2.03
CA MET A 212 0.61 15.99 2.79
C MET A 212 -0.71 15.87 3.57
N ALA A 213 -1.22 16.97 4.14
CA ALA A 213 -2.51 17.00 4.82
C ALA A 213 -3.67 16.72 3.84
N GLU A 214 -3.63 17.29 2.64
CA GLU A 214 -4.64 17.02 1.60
C GLU A 214 -4.68 15.54 1.19
N ILE A 215 -3.49 14.90 1.03
CA ILE A 215 -3.40 13.46 0.75
C ILE A 215 -3.98 12.64 1.91
N LYS A 216 -3.59 12.96 3.16
CA LYS A 216 -4.08 12.29 4.36
C LYS A 216 -5.61 12.41 4.52
N ASP A 217 -6.18 13.55 4.11
CA ASP A 217 -7.64 13.74 4.16
C ASP A 217 -8.40 12.82 3.20
N CYS A 218 -7.81 12.48 2.07
CA CYS A 218 -8.37 11.51 1.11
C CYS A 218 -8.33 10.06 1.57
N CYS A 219 -7.68 9.75 2.70
CA CYS A 219 -7.52 8.38 3.21
C CYS A 219 -8.40 8.13 4.46
N ASP A 220 -8.78 6.89 4.70
CA ASP A 220 -9.50 6.48 5.91
C ASP A 220 -8.56 6.32 7.10
N ALA A 221 -7.34 5.87 6.83
CA ALA A 221 -6.29 5.75 7.82
C ALA A 221 -4.97 6.35 7.32
N SER A 222 -4.18 6.88 8.24
CA SER A 222 -2.81 7.30 8.02
C SER A 222 -1.93 6.69 9.11
N ILE A 223 -0.95 5.91 8.66
CA ILE A 223 0.05 5.26 9.51
C ILE A 223 1.41 5.81 9.10
N SER A 224 2.15 6.36 10.05
CA SER A 224 3.51 6.86 9.81
C SER A 224 4.57 5.92 10.37
N PHE A 225 5.68 5.84 9.66
CA PHE A 225 6.81 4.97 9.96
C PHE A 225 8.08 5.81 10.04
N GLU A 226 8.71 5.85 11.21
CA GLU A 226 9.83 6.74 11.48
C GLU A 226 10.95 6.06 12.25
N TRP A 227 12.10 6.71 12.25
CA TRP A 227 13.19 6.41 13.16
C TRP A 227 13.15 7.35 14.34
N GLU A 228 13.15 6.81 15.55
CA GLU A 228 13.33 7.56 16.79
C GLU A 228 14.64 7.21 17.47
N GLU A 229 15.22 8.19 18.13
CA GLU A 229 16.34 7.98 19.04
C GLU A 229 15.82 7.74 20.47
N THR A 230 16.14 6.58 21.02
CA THR A 230 15.82 6.24 22.42
C THR A 230 16.90 6.75 23.37
N SER A 231 16.56 6.87 24.67
CA SER A 231 17.50 7.18 25.74
C SER A 231 18.67 6.19 25.72
N GLY A 232 19.84 6.63 25.26
CA GLY A 232 21.03 5.77 25.06
C GLY A 232 21.56 5.78 23.63
N ARG A 233 21.12 6.71 22.76
CA ARG A 233 21.55 6.88 21.36
C ARG A 233 21.33 5.62 20.47
N ARG A 234 20.40 4.75 20.85
CA ARG A 234 19.97 3.65 19.97
C ARG A 234 18.84 4.13 19.07
N ARG A 235 18.92 3.83 17.79
CA ARG A 235 17.85 4.08 16.85
C ARG A 235 16.85 2.93 16.87
N GLN A 236 15.59 3.26 16.94
CA GLN A 236 14.47 2.32 16.86
C GLN A 236 13.50 2.78 15.79
N ARG A 237 12.99 1.84 15.00
CA ARG A 237 11.85 2.11 14.12
C ARG A 237 10.58 2.14 14.95
N VAL A 238 9.73 3.11 14.64
CA VAL A 238 8.41 3.26 15.28
C VAL A 238 7.33 3.44 14.24
N MET A 239 6.15 2.96 14.56
CA MET A 239 4.94 3.13 13.79
C MET A 239 3.94 3.92 14.61
N PHE A 240 3.32 4.96 14.02
CA PHE A 240 2.27 5.76 14.64
C PHE A 240 1.00 5.63 13.82
N ILE A 241 -0.13 5.43 14.49
CA ILE A 241 -1.44 5.57 13.88
C ILE A 241 -1.89 7.02 14.06
N GLU A 242 -1.74 7.83 13.02
CA GLU A 242 -2.10 9.26 13.07
C GLU A 242 -3.59 9.52 12.89
N LYS A 243 -4.24 8.65 12.12
CA LYS A 243 -5.66 8.72 11.79
C LYS A 243 -6.15 7.32 11.48
N PHE A 244 -7.29 6.94 12.03
CA PHE A 244 -7.99 5.74 11.61
C PHE A 244 -9.48 5.92 11.90
N ARG A 245 -10.24 6.37 10.89
CA ARG A 245 -11.69 6.57 11.02
C ARG A 245 -12.35 5.29 11.54
N ILE A 246 -13.29 5.45 12.48
CA ILE A 246 -14.04 4.36 13.13
C ILE A 246 -13.23 3.62 14.21
N VAL A 247 -11.95 3.36 14.00
CA VAL A 247 -11.11 2.53 14.89
C VAL A 247 -10.41 3.38 15.94
N MET A 248 -10.12 4.66 15.65
CA MET A 248 -9.30 5.54 16.50
C MET A 248 -9.79 5.63 17.96
N PRO A 249 -11.09 5.77 18.27
CA PRO A 249 -11.54 5.84 19.66
C PRO A 249 -11.11 4.63 20.50
N THR A 250 -11.25 3.43 19.94
CA THR A 250 -10.84 2.18 20.62
C THR A 250 -9.32 2.08 20.77
N LEU A 251 -8.57 2.60 19.81
CA LEU A 251 -7.11 2.59 19.87
C LEU A 251 -6.60 3.55 20.95
N GLU A 252 -7.18 4.75 21.05
CA GLU A 252 -6.82 5.76 22.06
C GLU A 252 -7.16 5.28 23.47
N GLU A 253 -8.33 4.68 23.67
CA GLU A 253 -8.75 4.10 24.96
C GLU A 253 -7.77 3.04 25.48
N ASN A 254 -7.05 2.34 24.58
CA ASN A 254 -6.12 1.28 24.91
C ASN A 254 -4.64 1.67 24.77
N ASP A 255 -4.32 2.94 24.52
CA ASP A 255 -2.97 3.43 24.22
C ASP A 255 -2.29 2.72 23.03
N PHE A 256 -3.07 2.30 22.03
CA PHE A 256 -2.59 1.58 20.86
C PHE A 256 -2.31 2.50 19.66
N VAL A 257 -1.62 3.60 19.89
CA VAL A 257 -1.31 4.58 18.84
C VAL A 257 0.15 4.59 18.41
N LYS A 258 1.06 4.04 19.25
CA LYS A 258 2.50 4.00 18.98
C LYS A 258 3.07 2.60 19.21
N PHE A 259 3.85 2.13 18.25
CA PHE A 259 4.44 0.79 18.27
C PHE A 259 5.91 0.82 17.90
N ALA A 260 6.73 0.02 18.60
CA ALA A 260 8.06 -0.33 18.15
C ALA A 260 7.95 -1.33 17.00
N ILE A 261 8.79 -1.19 15.99
CA ILE A 261 8.87 -2.07 14.82
C ILE A 261 10.10 -2.96 14.93
N ARG A 262 9.91 -4.23 14.65
CA ARG A 262 10.96 -5.21 14.38
C ARG A 262 10.72 -5.84 13.02
N ILE A 263 11.78 -5.92 12.20
CA ILE A 263 11.73 -6.57 10.89
C ILE A 263 12.79 -7.67 10.87
N THR A 264 12.37 -8.88 10.59
CA THR A 264 13.24 -10.05 10.52
C THR A 264 12.96 -10.87 9.27
N GLY A 265 13.97 -11.61 8.78
CA GLY A 265 13.81 -12.44 7.59
C GLY A 265 12.78 -13.57 7.77
N ASP A 266 12.66 -14.13 8.98
CA ASP A 266 11.77 -15.24 9.27
C ASP A 266 10.41 -14.80 9.83
N GLY A 267 10.41 -13.77 10.72
CA GLY A 267 9.19 -13.26 11.36
C GLY A 267 8.44 -12.20 10.53
N GLY A 268 9.11 -11.64 9.51
CA GLY A 268 8.53 -10.54 8.74
C GLY A 268 8.51 -9.23 9.54
N PHE A 269 7.43 -8.46 9.36
CA PHE A 269 7.18 -7.23 10.07
C PHE A 269 6.39 -7.52 11.35
N GLU A 270 6.92 -7.08 12.47
CA GLU A 270 6.32 -7.25 13.80
C GLU A 270 6.18 -5.90 14.51
N VAL A 271 5.13 -5.74 15.28
CA VAL A 271 4.93 -4.57 16.15
C VAL A 271 4.83 -4.98 17.61
N SER A 272 5.30 -4.10 18.48
CA SER A 272 5.09 -4.19 19.91
C SER A 272 4.65 -2.84 20.45
N ASN A 273 3.65 -2.82 21.33
CA ASN A 273 3.12 -1.60 21.89
C ASN A 273 4.17 -0.88 22.76
N ILE A 274 4.33 0.43 22.55
CA ILE A 274 5.13 1.29 23.41
C ILE A 274 4.15 2.04 24.31
N ARG A 275 3.96 1.55 25.54
CA ARG A 275 3.21 2.31 26.54
C ARG A 275 4.00 3.57 26.90
N MET A 276 3.40 4.74 26.73
CA MET A 276 3.93 5.96 27.30
C MET A 276 3.70 5.87 28.82
N VAL A 277 4.78 5.75 29.57
CA VAL A 277 4.73 5.97 31.03
C VAL A 277 4.65 7.48 31.21
N LEU A 278 3.47 8.00 31.56
CA LEU A 278 3.25 9.37 31.95
C LEU A 278 3.90 9.65 33.30
#